data_cbed247d10bcf56c4a5e973e79e78f64
#
_entry.id   cbed247d10bcf56c4a5e973e79e78f64
#
_cell.length_a   1.000
_cell.length_b   1.000
_cell.length_c   1.000
_cell.angle_alpha   90.00
_cell.angle_beta   90.00
_cell.angle_gamma   90.00
#
_symmetry.space_group_name_H-M   'P 1'
#
loop_
_entity.id
_entity.type
_entity.pdbx_description
1 polymer ?
#
loop_
_entity_poly.entity_id
_entity_poly.type
_entity_poly.pdbx_seq_one_letter_code
_entity_poly.pdbx_strand_id
1 'polypeptide(L)'
;TYLTRTIGTTGNRKTFTYSTWIKRGNIGSYQPFMGDVTDAGNDYFTVYFENPDKLQIYSQLGGPTVIHLSTNREFRDTSAWYHIVIATDTTQATASDRVKIYVNGVQETSFSVATYPNQNTDLAINISGETQEVGAGHTLSSYTFDGSMSHVHFIDGTAYDATAFGEYDANGVW
;
A
#
# COMPACT_ATOMS: atom_id res chain seq x y z
N THR A 1 -2.52 14.79 10.35
CA THR A 1 -1.34 14.34 11.12
C THR A 1 -0.78 13.11 10.44
N TYR A 2 0.53 13.01 10.29
CA TYR A 2 1.22 11.87 9.70
C TYR A 2 2.54 11.61 10.44
N LEU A 3 3.11 10.43 10.23
CA LEU A 3 4.41 10.04 10.76
C LEU A 3 5.39 9.87 9.61
N THR A 4 6.64 10.21 9.85
CA THR A 4 7.74 10.02 8.89
C THR A 4 8.93 9.35 9.55
N ARG A 5 9.69 8.61 8.75
CA ARG A 5 11.04 8.19 9.11
C ARG A 5 11.96 8.33 7.90
N THR A 6 13.21 8.68 8.13
CA THR A 6 14.26 8.57 7.11
C THR A 6 14.86 7.17 7.17
N ILE A 7 14.97 6.52 6.02
CA ILE A 7 15.52 5.17 5.92
C ILE A 7 17.05 5.25 6.00
N GLY A 8 17.64 4.63 7.04
CA GLY A 8 19.09 4.69 7.28
C GLY A 8 19.92 3.80 6.36
N THR A 9 19.36 2.66 5.96
CA THR A 9 20.02 1.68 5.08
C THR A 9 18.99 1.13 4.11
N THR A 10 19.35 1.02 2.82
CA THR A 10 18.48 0.42 1.81
C THR A 10 18.15 -1.01 2.20
N GLY A 11 16.87 -1.29 2.34
CA GLY A 11 16.33 -2.62 2.58
C GLY A 11 15.95 -3.35 1.29
N ASN A 12 15.07 -4.32 1.41
CA ASN A 12 14.60 -5.08 0.26
C ASN A 12 13.57 -4.25 -0.54
N ARG A 13 13.88 -3.98 -1.79
CA ARG A 13 13.03 -3.20 -2.70
C ARG A 13 12.13 -4.07 -3.57
N LYS A 14 12.33 -5.40 -3.51
CA LYS A 14 11.58 -6.40 -4.30
C LYS A 14 10.56 -7.14 -3.47
N THR A 15 10.85 -7.37 -2.19
CA THR A 15 10.04 -8.22 -1.32
C THR A 15 9.78 -7.50 0.00
N PHE A 16 8.52 -7.26 0.33
CA PHE A 16 8.09 -6.61 1.59
C PHE A 16 6.59 -6.82 1.82
N THR A 17 6.15 -6.54 3.04
CA THR A 17 4.73 -6.49 3.39
C THR A 17 4.41 -5.19 4.09
N TYR A 18 3.29 -4.57 3.70
CA TYR A 18 2.65 -3.50 4.47
C TYR A 18 1.30 -4.00 4.99
N SER A 19 1.05 -3.80 6.28
CA SER A 19 -0.21 -4.19 6.92
C SER A 19 -0.70 -3.08 7.83
N THR A 20 -2.00 -2.79 7.78
CA THR A 20 -2.62 -1.79 8.65
C THR A 20 -4.12 -1.99 8.77
N TRP A 21 -4.68 -1.64 9.94
CA TRP A 21 -6.10 -1.40 10.10
C TRP A 21 -6.42 0.05 9.85
N ILE A 22 -7.44 0.32 9.05
CA ILE A 22 -7.87 1.66 8.64
C ILE A 22 -9.36 1.82 8.87
N LYS A 23 -9.74 2.97 9.45
CA LYS A 23 -11.11 3.47 9.46
C LYS A 23 -11.10 4.87 8.83
N ARG A 24 -11.84 5.04 7.74
CA ARG A 24 -11.91 6.30 7.01
C ARG A 24 -12.78 7.32 7.74
N GLY A 25 -12.36 8.58 7.80
CA GLY A 25 -13.15 9.70 8.33
C GLY A 25 -13.91 10.45 7.25
N ASN A 26 -13.42 10.36 5.99
CA ASN A 26 -13.98 11.07 4.84
C ASN A 26 -13.92 10.18 3.59
N ILE A 27 -14.73 10.48 2.57
CA ILE A 27 -14.80 9.78 1.28
C ILE A 27 -14.76 10.77 0.12
N GLY A 28 -14.58 10.26 -1.10
CA GLY A 28 -14.64 11.05 -2.33
C GLY A 28 -13.40 11.92 -2.58
N SER A 29 -12.31 11.75 -1.84
CA SER A 29 -11.08 12.53 -1.97
C SER A 29 -9.85 11.63 -2.03
N TYR A 30 -8.74 12.18 -2.53
CA TYR A 30 -7.44 11.52 -2.49
C TYR A 30 -6.94 11.45 -1.04
N GLN A 31 -6.73 10.25 -0.54
CA GLN A 31 -6.35 9.98 0.85
C GLN A 31 -5.21 8.95 0.91
N PRO A 32 -3.97 9.38 0.79
CA PRO A 32 -2.82 8.50 0.94
C PRO A 32 -2.62 8.14 2.42
N PHE A 33 -2.27 6.89 2.67
CA PHE A 33 -2.02 6.41 4.02
C PHE A 33 -0.69 5.69 4.20
N MET A 34 -0.01 5.40 3.09
CA MET A 34 1.36 4.92 3.06
C MET A 34 2.06 5.48 1.84
N GLY A 35 3.27 5.97 2.02
CA GLY A 35 4.11 6.44 0.93
C GLY A 35 5.58 6.26 1.23
N ASP A 36 6.35 6.14 0.18
CA ASP A 36 7.80 6.24 0.18
C ASP A 36 8.14 7.23 -0.93
N VAL A 37 8.77 8.34 -0.55
CA VAL A 37 9.10 9.43 -1.45
C VAL A 37 10.59 9.41 -1.67
N THR A 38 10.97 9.05 -2.85
CA THR A 38 12.30 9.24 -3.36
C THR A 38 12.35 10.54 -4.15
N ASP A 39 13.49 10.95 -4.63
CA ASP A 39 13.77 12.26 -5.18
C ASP A 39 12.70 12.80 -6.16
N ALA A 40 12.37 14.07 -5.98
CA ALA A 40 11.83 15.02 -6.96
C ALA A 40 10.64 14.56 -7.87
N GLY A 41 9.78 13.68 -7.41
CA GLY A 41 8.48 13.44 -8.07
C GLY A 41 8.48 12.44 -9.22
N ASN A 42 9.58 11.74 -9.48
CA ASN A 42 9.68 10.72 -10.52
C ASN A 42 9.77 9.29 -9.98
N ASP A 43 10.18 9.14 -8.73
CA ASP A 43 10.33 7.84 -8.07
C ASP A 43 9.54 7.86 -6.77
N TYR A 44 8.49 7.08 -6.69
CA TYR A 44 7.70 6.95 -5.47
C TYR A 44 6.85 5.67 -5.46
N PHE A 45 6.48 5.28 -4.26
CA PHE A 45 5.51 4.24 -3.99
C PHE A 45 4.43 4.81 -3.07
N THR A 46 3.16 4.63 -3.40
CA THR A 46 2.07 5.13 -2.57
C THR A 46 0.87 4.21 -2.56
N VAL A 47 0.19 4.17 -1.42
CA VAL A 47 -1.07 3.47 -1.23
C VAL A 47 -2.10 4.47 -0.74
N TYR A 48 -3.24 4.53 -1.42
CA TYR A 48 -4.23 5.57 -1.18
C TYR A 48 -5.65 5.14 -1.56
N PHE A 49 -6.61 5.88 -1.04
CA PHE A 49 -7.97 5.89 -1.58
C PHE A 49 -8.15 7.09 -2.49
N GLU A 50 -8.90 6.92 -3.57
CA GLU A 50 -9.23 7.99 -4.51
C GLU A 50 -10.64 7.79 -5.08
N ASN A 51 -11.27 8.89 -5.50
CA ASN A 51 -12.59 8.89 -6.14
C ASN A 51 -12.66 7.87 -7.29
N PRO A 52 -13.67 6.97 -7.32
CA PRO A 52 -14.84 6.86 -6.43
C PRO A 52 -14.65 5.98 -5.17
N ASP A 53 -13.64 6.25 -4.35
CA ASP A 53 -13.34 5.53 -3.10
C ASP A 53 -12.71 4.13 -3.27
N LYS A 54 -11.97 3.95 -4.34
CA LYS A 54 -11.20 2.75 -4.62
C LYS A 54 -9.87 2.76 -3.88
N LEU A 55 -9.43 1.57 -3.46
CA LEU A 55 -8.06 1.38 -2.98
C LEU A 55 -7.12 1.27 -4.18
N GLN A 56 -6.05 2.05 -4.14
CA GLN A 56 -5.04 2.07 -5.19
C GLN A 56 -3.64 1.87 -4.63
N ILE A 57 -2.81 1.18 -5.41
CA ILE A 57 -1.36 1.14 -5.26
C ILE A 57 -0.78 1.74 -6.52
N TYR A 58 0.09 2.72 -6.36
CA TYR A 58 0.76 3.35 -7.48
C TYR A 58 2.25 3.51 -7.22
N SER A 59 3.06 3.21 -8.20
CA SER A 59 4.51 3.41 -8.13
C SER A 59 5.05 3.83 -9.48
N GLN A 60 5.97 4.79 -9.45
CA GLN A 60 6.80 5.18 -10.60
C GLN A 60 8.27 4.85 -10.31
N LEU A 61 9.02 4.62 -11.37
CA LEU A 61 10.46 4.42 -11.31
C LEU A 61 11.10 5.04 -12.57
N GLY A 62 11.92 6.08 -12.37
CA GLY A 62 12.53 6.85 -13.44
C GLY A 62 11.51 7.60 -14.33
N GLY A 63 10.32 7.91 -13.77
CA GLY A 63 9.20 8.54 -14.46
C GLY A 63 8.13 7.58 -14.99
N PRO A 64 8.43 6.41 -15.60
CA PRO A 64 7.39 5.47 -16.01
C PRO A 64 6.65 4.83 -14.82
N THR A 65 5.33 4.61 -15.02
CA THR A 65 4.50 3.84 -14.08
C THR A 65 4.91 2.36 -14.11
N VAL A 66 5.27 1.82 -12.96
CA VAL A 66 5.64 0.40 -12.79
C VAL A 66 4.57 -0.40 -12.05
N ILE A 67 3.78 0.24 -11.19
CA ILE A 67 2.60 -0.35 -10.55
C ILE A 67 1.43 0.61 -10.69
N HIS A 68 0.29 0.10 -11.13
CA HIS A 68 -1.00 0.75 -10.96
C HIS A 68 -2.07 -0.31 -10.76
N LEU A 69 -2.45 -0.54 -9.52
CA LEU A 69 -3.56 -1.41 -9.16
C LEU A 69 -4.67 -0.54 -8.59
N SER A 70 -5.88 -0.64 -9.16
CA SER A 70 -7.07 0.04 -8.67
C SER A 70 -8.19 -0.98 -8.52
N THR A 71 -8.72 -1.14 -7.31
CA THR A 71 -9.77 -2.12 -7.04
C THR A 71 -11.07 -1.77 -7.74
N ASN A 72 -11.91 -2.77 -8.06
CA ASN A 72 -13.31 -2.51 -8.39
C ASN A 72 -14.15 -2.24 -7.13
N ARG A 73 -13.74 -2.81 -5.99
CA ARG A 73 -14.34 -2.53 -4.69
C ARG A 73 -14.18 -1.06 -4.32
N GLU A 74 -15.24 -0.48 -3.77
CA GLU A 74 -15.27 0.85 -3.19
C GLU A 74 -15.36 0.75 -1.66
N PHE A 75 -14.66 1.64 -0.95
CA PHE A 75 -14.52 1.63 0.51
C PHE A 75 -15.26 2.83 1.11
N ARG A 76 -16.60 2.80 1.07
CA ARG A 76 -17.45 3.95 1.43
C ARG A 76 -18.01 3.91 2.84
N ASP A 77 -17.86 2.81 3.56
CA ASP A 77 -18.35 2.72 4.94
C ASP A 77 -17.33 3.35 5.90
N THR A 78 -17.63 4.57 6.34
CA THR A 78 -16.79 5.30 7.31
C THR A 78 -16.95 4.79 8.75
N SER A 79 -17.92 3.90 9.01
CA SER A 79 -18.08 3.25 10.31
C SER A 79 -17.23 2.00 10.45
N ALA A 80 -16.86 1.37 9.34
CA ALA A 80 -16.12 0.12 9.32
C ALA A 80 -14.60 0.30 9.47
N TRP A 81 -13.98 -0.67 10.13
CA TRP A 81 -12.56 -0.90 10.04
C TRP A 81 -12.25 -1.85 8.87
N TYR A 82 -11.23 -1.52 8.12
CA TYR A 82 -10.67 -2.38 7.07
C TYR A 82 -9.25 -2.79 7.46
N HIS A 83 -8.98 -4.08 7.48
CA HIS A 83 -7.60 -4.58 7.54
C HIS A 83 -7.08 -4.70 6.11
N ILE A 84 -6.04 -3.96 5.80
CA ILE A 84 -5.40 -3.96 4.48
C ILE A 84 -4.01 -4.54 4.61
N VAL A 85 -3.72 -5.56 3.80
CA VAL A 85 -2.37 -6.14 3.68
C VAL A 85 -1.95 -6.10 2.23
N ILE A 86 -0.75 -5.59 1.99
CA ILE A 86 -0.10 -5.54 0.67
C ILE A 86 1.15 -6.38 0.75
N ALA A 87 1.12 -7.52 0.06
CA ALA A 87 2.25 -8.43 -0.07
C ALA A 87 2.91 -8.19 -1.43
N THR A 88 4.17 -7.80 -1.42
CA THR A 88 4.94 -7.53 -2.63
C THR A 88 6.10 -8.50 -2.74
N ASP A 89 6.24 -9.16 -3.89
CA ASP A 89 7.40 -9.97 -4.27
C ASP A 89 7.58 -9.90 -5.79
N THR A 90 8.38 -8.97 -6.26
CA THR A 90 8.60 -8.78 -7.70
C THR A 90 9.39 -9.93 -8.35
N THR A 91 9.93 -10.87 -7.59
CA THR A 91 10.68 -12.03 -8.12
C THR A 91 9.76 -13.10 -8.72
N GLN A 92 8.46 -13.04 -8.42
CA GLN A 92 7.47 -14.01 -8.90
C GLN A 92 7.37 -14.02 -10.42
N ALA A 93 7.26 -15.22 -11.00
CA ALA A 93 7.15 -15.40 -12.46
C ALA A 93 5.83 -14.81 -13.00
N THR A 94 4.71 -15.07 -12.31
CA THR A 94 3.39 -14.57 -12.68
C THR A 94 3.23 -13.13 -12.25
N ALA A 95 2.79 -12.26 -13.16
CA ALA A 95 2.67 -10.82 -12.87
C ALA A 95 1.72 -10.53 -11.71
N SER A 96 0.56 -11.18 -11.65
CA SER A 96 -0.43 -11.00 -10.57
C SER A 96 0.02 -11.52 -9.19
N ASP A 97 1.10 -12.31 -9.15
CA ASP A 97 1.68 -12.78 -7.91
C ASP A 97 2.72 -11.82 -7.33
N ARG A 98 3.14 -10.81 -8.10
CA ARG A 98 4.17 -9.84 -7.67
C ARG A 98 3.66 -8.80 -6.68
N VAL A 99 2.36 -8.48 -6.75
CA VAL A 99 1.72 -7.55 -5.80
C VAL A 99 0.32 -8.09 -5.51
N LYS A 100 0.05 -8.44 -4.26
CA LYS A 100 -1.24 -8.92 -3.79
C LYS A 100 -1.81 -7.98 -2.74
N ILE A 101 -3.10 -7.72 -2.83
CA ILE A 101 -3.85 -6.92 -1.87
C ILE A 101 -4.81 -7.85 -1.14
N TYR A 102 -4.86 -7.75 0.18
CA TYR A 102 -5.86 -8.44 0.98
C TYR A 102 -6.67 -7.41 1.76
N VAL A 103 -7.97 -7.65 1.84
CA VAL A 103 -8.90 -6.84 2.62
C VAL A 103 -9.69 -7.75 3.55
N ASN A 104 -9.53 -7.54 4.87
CA ASN A 104 -10.16 -8.36 5.90
C ASN A 104 -9.93 -9.87 5.67
N GLY A 105 -8.67 -10.25 5.44
CA GLY A 105 -8.27 -11.64 5.23
C GLY A 105 -8.47 -12.19 3.82
N VAL A 106 -9.26 -11.53 2.96
CA VAL A 106 -9.59 -12.01 1.61
C VAL A 106 -8.71 -11.32 0.58
N GLN A 107 -8.10 -12.09 -0.32
CA GLN A 107 -7.34 -11.52 -1.44
C GLN A 107 -8.26 -10.80 -2.42
N GLU A 108 -7.92 -9.57 -2.75
CA GLU A 108 -8.59 -8.78 -3.79
C GLU A 108 -8.07 -9.24 -5.16
N THR A 109 -8.99 -9.68 -6.02
CA THR A 109 -8.65 -10.17 -7.38
C THR A 109 -9.37 -9.40 -8.48
N SER A 110 -10.23 -8.44 -8.10
CA SER A 110 -11.03 -7.66 -9.04
C SER A 110 -10.52 -6.22 -9.12
N PHE A 111 -9.91 -5.87 -10.26
CA PHE A 111 -9.29 -4.58 -10.48
C PHE A 111 -9.89 -3.89 -11.71
N SER A 112 -10.05 -2.57 -11.63
CA SER A 112 -10.38 -1.71 -12.78
C SER A 112 -9.12 -1.31 -13.56
N VAL A 113 -7.98 -1.26 -12.89
CA VAL A 113 -6.64 -1.11 -13.48
C VAL A 113 -5.74 -2.16 -12.83
N ALA A 114 -4.96 -2.87 -13.63
CA ALA A 114 -4.06 -3.94 -13.17
C ALA A 114 -2.72 -3.92 -13.92
N THR A 115 -1.90 -2.92 -13.62
CA THR A 115 -0.51 -2.84 -14.10
C THR A 115 0.42 -3.35 -13.00
N TYR A 116 1.13 -4.43 -13.27
CA TYR A 116 2.09 -5.06 -12.35
C TYR A 116 3.53 -4.74 -12.77
N PRO A 117 4.48 -4.70 -11.81
CA PRO A 117 5.89 -4.47 -12.12
C PRO A 117 6.45 -5.62 -12.98
N ASN A 118 7.50 -5.34 -13.74
CA ASN A 118 8.27 -6.41 -14.39
C ASN A 118 8.93 -7.30 -13.33
N GLN A 119 9.23 -8.53 -13.71
CA GLN A 119 9.93 -9.47 -12.82
C GLN A 119 11.28 -8.90 -12.38
N ASN A 120 11.59 -9.04 -11.09
CA ASN A 120 12.82 -8.57 -10.45
C ASN A 120 12.99 -7.03 -10.42
N THR A 121 11.94 -6.26 -10.63
CA THR A 121 12.02 -4.79 -10.49
C THR A 121 12.33 -4.40 -9.04
N ASP A 122 13.33 -3.54 -8.85
CA ASP A 122 13.57 -2.82 -7.60
C ASP A 122 12.63 -1.62 -7.54
N LEU A 123 11.63 -1.66 -6.67
CA LEU A 123 10.63 -0.60 -6.55
C LEU A 123 11.18 0.66 -5.87
N ALA A 124 10.48 1.78 -6.04
CA ALA A 124 10.80 3.06 -5.39
C ALA A 124 10.33 3.07 -3.93
N ILE A 125 10.90 2.17 -3.13
CA ILE A 125 10.57 2.00 -1.71
C ILE A 125 11.81 1.51 -0.95
N ASN A 126 11.88 1.84 0.33
CA ASN A 126 12.88 1.33 1.26
C ASN A 126 14.34 1.69 0.86
N ILE A 127 14.54 2.89 0.32
CA ILE A 127 15.82 3.39 -0.18
C ILE A 127 16.49 4.26 0.92
N SER A 128 17.77 4.04 1.17
CA SER A 128 18.55 4.84 2.13
C SER A 128 18.53 6.32 1.80
N GLY A 129 18.30 7.15 2.81
CA GLY A 129 18.20 8.61 2.68
C GLY A 129 16.78 9.10 2.36
N GLU A 130 15.89 8.22 1.91
CA GLU A 130 14.53 8.58 1.55
C GLU A 130 13.57 8.57 2.74
N THR A 131 12.42 9.24 2.56
CA THR A 131 11.41 9.38 3.60
C THR A 131 10.25 8.42 3.37
N GLN A 132 10.00 7.57 4.36
CA GLN A 132 8.81 6.73 4.43
C GLN A 132 7.75 7.39 5.30
N GLU A 133 6.49 7.32 4.88
CA GLU A 133 5.36 8.01 5.48
C GLU A 133 4.24 7.04 5.89
N VAL A 134 3.57 7.36 7.01
CA VAL A 134 2.35 6.71 7.48
C VAL A 134 1.29 7.79 7.70
N GLY A 135 0.13 7.64 7.09
CA GLY A 135 -0.94 8.64 7.11
C GLY A 135 -0.74 9.78 6.12
N ALA A 136 0.21 9.64 5.23
CA ALA A 136 0.47 10.53 4.08
C ALA A 136 1.12 9.71 2.95
N GLY A 137 1.44 10.35 1.84
CA GLY A 137 2.17 9.71 0.75
C GLY A 137 2.51 10.67 -0.38
N HIS A 138 3.58 10.38 -1.06
CA HIS A 138 4.11 10.94 -2.31
C HIS A 138 4.44 12.45 -2.31
N THR A 139 3.71 13.33 -1.68
CA THR A 139 3.97 14.77 -1.74
C THR A 139 3.87 15.41 -0.37
N LEU A 140 4.59 14.86 0.55
CA LEU A 140 4.94 15.27 1.93
C LEU A 140 3.98 16.20 2.70
N SER A 141 3.08 16.92 2.26
CA SER A 141 2.30 17.83 3.10
C SER A 141 0.94 18.24 2.53
N SER A 142 0.71 17.93 1.25
CA SER A 142 -0.49 18.39 0.59
C SER A 142 -1.68 17.47 0.79
N TYR A 143 -1.42 16.17 1.02
CA TYR A 143 -2.47 15.17 1.18
C TYR A 143 -2.16 14.25 2.34
N THR A 144 -3.06 14.19 3.30
CA THR A 144 -2.98 13.30 4.45
C THR A 144 -4.23 12.45 4.55
N PHE A 145 -4.07 11.28 5.15
CA PHE A 145 -5.19 10.41 5.47
C PHE A 145 -6.09 11.08 6.53
N ASP A 146 -7.38 11.12 6.25
CA ASP A 146 -8.41 11.54 7.20
C ASP A 146 -9.14 10.30 7.73
N GLY A 147 -8.84 9.96 8.99
CA GLY A 147 -9.36 8.76 9.62
C GLY A 147 -8.48 8.26 10.77
N SER A 148 -8.66 7.01 11.11
CA SER A 148 -7.89 6.33 12.14
C SER A 148 -7.11 5.17 11.54
N MET A 149 -5.89 4.97 12.03
CA MET A 149 -5.02 3.85 11.66
C MET A 149 -4.55 3.13 12.93
N SER A 150 -4.39 1.81 12.82
CA SER A 150 -3.90 0.97 13.91
C SER A 150 -3.08 -0.20 13.37
N HIS A 151 -2.19 -0.76 14.20
CA HIS A 151 -1.39 -1.93 13.85
C HIS A 151 -0.69 -1.77 12.50
N VAL A 152 0.03 -0.65 12.35
CA VAL A 152 0.79 -0.36 11.13
C VAL A 152 2.11 -1.14 11.18
N HIS A 153 2.32 -1.99 10.21
CA HIS A 153 3.52 -2.81 10.06
C HIS A 153 4.11 -2.64 8.67
N PHE A 154 5.40 -2.42 8.59
CA PHE A 154 6.20 -2.57 7.38
C PHE A 154 7.25 -3.65 7.65
N ILE A 155 7.18 -4.75 6.89
CA ILE A 155 8.07 -5.89 7.05
C ILE A 155 8.96 -5.98 5.83
N ASP A 156 10.24 -5.79 6.05
CA ASP A 156 11.28 -5.83 5.04
C ASP A 156 11.68 -7.27 4.72
N GLY A 157 11.83 -7.59 3.45
CA GLY A 157 12.38 -8.86 2.97
C GLY A 157 11.41 -10.05 2.94
N THR A 158 10.14 -9.88 3.34
CA THR A 158 9.17 -10.98 3.34
C THR A 158 7.80 -10.53 2.84
N ALA A 159 7.21 -11.30 1.93
CA ALA A 159 5.85 -11.10 1.43
C ALA A 159 4.88 -12.03 2.17
N TYR A 160 4.31 -11.56 3.28
CA TYR A 160 3.30 -12.28 4.05
C TYR A 160 1.91 -12.05 3.47
N ASP A 161 1.05 -13.06 3.53
CA ASP A 161 -0.38 -12.89 3.33
C ASP A 161 -1.08 -12.35 4.59
N ALA A 162 -2.41 -12.16 4.54
CA ALA A 162 -3.17 -11.58 5.63
C ALA A 162 -3.17 -12.46 6.90
N THR A 163 -3.00 -13.78 6.78
CA THR A 163 -3.05 -14.70 7.93
C THR A 163 -1.89 -14.53 8.90
N ALA A 164 -0.80 -13.85 8.48
CA ALA A 164 0.29 -13.48 9.38
C ALA A 164 -0.09 -12.36 10.38
N PHE A 165 -1.20 -11.66 10.14
CA PHE A 165 -1.61 -10.48 10.93
C PHE A 165 -2.98 -10.61 11.59
N GLY A 166 -3.70 -11.70 11.32
CA GLY A 166 -5.03 -11.92 11.87
C GLY A 166 -5.62 -13.25 11.44
N GLU A 167 -6.78 -13.54 11.99
CA GLU A 167 -7.55 -14.74 11.72
C GLU A 167 -9.04 -14.46 11.77
N TYR A 168 -9.86 -15.38 11.31
CA TYR A 168 -11.30 -15.32 11.48
C TYR A 168 -11.68 -15.86 12.85
N ASP A 169 -12.56 -15.14 13.56
CA ASP A 169 -13.16 -15.64 14.77
C ASP A 169 -14.16 -16.79 14.52
N ALA A 170 -14.72 -17.35 15.58
CA ALA A 170 -15.69 -18.45 15.51
C ALA A 170 -17.01 -18.07 14.78
N ASN A 171 -17.28 -16.78 14.58
CA ASN A 171 -18.43 -16.25 13.86
C ASN A 171 -18.10 -15.91 12.39
N GLY A 172 -16.87 -16.13 11.96
CA GLY A 172 -16.40 -15.81 10.62
C GLY A 172 -16.11 -14.31 10.42
N VAL A 173 -15.87 -13.58 11.49
CA VAL A 173 -15.45 -12.17 11.44
C VAL A 173 -13.93 -12.12 11.50
N TRP A 174 -13.34 -11.38 10.57
CA TRP A 174 -11.89 -11.15 10.50
C TRP A 174 -11.42 -10.32 11.69
#